data_e2b3b5de3a28c25f9006a22cb6df61e3
#
_entry.id   e2b3b5de3a28c25f9006a22cb6df61e3
#
_cell.length_a   1.000
_cell.length_b   1.000
_cell.length_c   1.000
_cell.angle_alpha   90.00
_cell.angle_beta   90.00
_cell.angle_gamma   90.00
#
_symmetry.space_group_name_H-M   'P 1'
#
loop_
_entity.id
_entity.type
_entity.pdbx_description
1 polymer ?
#
loop_
_entity_poly.entity_id
_entity_poly.type
_entity_poly.pdbx_seq_one_letter_code
_entity_poly.pdbx_strand_id
1 'polypeptide(L)'
;MIRIKFLFYRSLFACLLLFQLPAIAQLTKVEKKISASVDAHHAEAVKFLEQVVNINSGSMNFEGVYKVGQLFKVKLDALGFSTKWVDGKPFGRAGHLVAEHQGKGKTLLLIGHLDTVFELTSPFQQFKMLNDSIASGPGMGDMKGGDVAIIQSLTALQEAGLLKDMSVIVVMTGDEELSGRPLELARYDLIEAAKAADIAIGFEDGSGNPKTAVVARRSSSGWELTISGNAAHSSQIFTAKVGVGAIYEAARILNDFYVELSKEPNLTFNPGMILGGNTVDHDEKINGGSAYGKNNIVSKNVVVTGDIRAISPDQLATTQKTMKAIVSKHLQGTSAEIIFDTGYPPLAPTDGNYQLLELFNQVSKDLGFGSVVAVNPRDAGAADISFTAAYVEMAMDGLGLGSSGGHTANEVANMRTLAMQAKRAAVLMHRLTHDNVKANAKR
;
A
#
# COMPACT_ATOMS: atom_id res chain seq x y z
N MET A 1 -72.61 -53.62 -30.89
CA MET A 1 -72.49 -52.18 -30.64
C MET A 1 -72.05 -51.96 -29.23
N ILE A 2 -70.69 -51.84 -29.06
CA ILE A 2 -70.04 -51.68 -27.75
C ILE A 2 -69.40 -50.28 -27.73
N ARG A 3 -69.88 -49.42 -26.85
CA ARG A 3 -69.31 -48.07 -26.63
C ARG A 3 -68.19 -48.19 -25.61
N ILE A 4 -66.97 -47.88 -26.03
CA ILE A 4 -65.80 -47.74 -25.17
C ILE A 4 -65.75 -46.29 -24.66
N LYS A 5 -65.81 -46.11 -23.34
CA LYS A 5 -65.60 -44.82 -22.70
C LYS A 5 -64.13 -44.61 -22.42
N PHE A 6 -63.51 -43.58 -23.04
CA PHE A 6 -62.15 -43.12 -22.68
C PHE A 6 -62.20 -42.25 -21.45
N LEU A 7 -61.51 -42.68 -20.38
CA LEU A 7 -61.23 -41.87 -19.21
C LEU A 7 -59.91 -41.09 -19.44
N PHE A 8 -59.99 -39.78 -19.48
CA PHE A 8 -58.81 -38.92 -19.50
C PHE A 8 -58.34 -38.71 -18.08
N TYR A 9 -57.17 -39.27 -17.70
CA TYR A 9 -56.44 -38.86 -16.50
C TYR A 9 -55.60 -37.62 -16.81
N ARG A 10 -55.99 -36.48 -16.24
CA ARG A 10 -55.20 -35.26 -16.20
C ARG A 10 -54.22 -35.38 -15.03
N SER A 11 -52.97 -35.75 -15.27
CA SER A 11 -51.87 -35.67 -14.33
C SER A 11 -51.43 -34.19 -14.23
N LEU A 12 -51.78 -33.53 -13.14
CA LEU A 12 -51.30 -32.21 -12.79
C LEU A 12 -49.85 -32.30 -12.28
N PHE A 13 -48.89 -32.12 -13.18
CA PHE A 13 -47.49 -32.01 -12.81
C PHE A 13 -47.28 -30.58 -12.29
N ALA A 14 -47.38 -30.38 -10.96
CA ALA A 14 -46.97 -29.15 -10.30
C ALA A 14 -45.46 -29.08 -10.29
N CYS A 15 -44.84 -28.38 -11.25
CA CYS A 15 -43.44 -27.97 -11.17
C CYS A 15 -43.29 -26.97 -10.02
N LEU A 16 -42.85 -27.44 -8.86
CA LEU A 16 -42.28 -26.60 -7.81
C LEU A 16 -40.91 -26.06 -8.33
N LEU A 17 -40.97 -24.91 -8.96
CA LEU A 17 -39.78 -24.07 -9.15
C LEU A 17 -39.35 -23.59 -7.75
N LEU A 18 -38.49 -24.37 -7.11
CA LEU A 18 -37.69 -23.90 -5.98
C LEU A 18 -36.81 -22.75 -6.53
N PHE A 19 -37.32 -21.52 -6.39
CA PHE A 19 -36.47 -20.33 -6.43
C PHE A 19 -35.47 -20.52 -5.30
N GLN A 20 -34.26 -20.97 -5.62
CA GLN A 20 -33.12 -20.82 -4.72
C GLN A 20 -32.84 -19.31 -4.61
N LEU A 21 -33.57 -18.65 -3.71
CA LEU A 21 -33.15 -17.35 -3.24
C LEU A 21 -31.71 -17.52 -2.75
N PRO A 22 -30.74 -16.73 -3.23
CA PRO A 22 -29.41 -16.75 -2.65
C PRO A 22 -29.59 -16.56 -1.14
N ALA A 23 -29.16 -17.53 -0.35
CA ALA A 23 -29.14 -17.40 1.10
C ALA A 23 -28.20 -16.22 1.39
N ILE A 24 -28.78 -15.03 1.63
CA ILE A 24 -28.04 -13.91 2.19
C ILE A 24 -27.60 -14.43 3.55
N ALA A 25 -26.32 -14.73 3.70
CA ALA A 25 -25.79 -15.16 4.97
C ALA A 25 -26.06 -14.04 5.97
N GLN A 26 -26.96 -14.34 6.93
CA GLN A 26 -27.33 -13.36 7.95
C GLN A 26 -26.17 -13.29 8.96
N LEU A 27 -25.82 -12.06 9.37
CA LEU A 27 -24.90 -11.85 10.49
C LEU A 27 -25.32 -12.68 11.70
N THR A 28 -24.37 -13.35 12.30
CA THR A 28 -24.55 -14.06 13.57
C THR A 28 -24.93 -13.09 14.69
N LYS A 29 -25.41 -13.60 15.83
CA LYS A 29 -25.70 -12.76 17.01
C LYS A 29 -24.46 -11.97 17.46
N VAL A 30 -23.27 -12.59 17.36
CA VAL A 30 -21.99 -11.97 17.74
C VAL A 30 -21.63 -10.86 16.76
N GLU A 31 -21.73 -11.10 15.47
CA GLU A 31 -21.44 -10.08 14.45
C GLU A 31 -22.41 -8.89 14.51
N LYS A 32 -23.68 -9.12 14.86
CA LYS A 32 -24.64 -8.05 15.13
C LYS A 32 -24.22 -7.22 16.36
N LYS A 33 -23.68 -7.87 17.41
CA LYS A 33 -23.14 -7.17 18.59
C LYS A 33 -21.92 -6.32 18.22
N ILE A 34 -20.98 -6.85 17.42
CA ILE A 34 -19.83 -6.11 16.89
C ILE A 34 -20.31 -4.87 16.12
N SER A 35 -21.23 -5.05 15.17
CA SER A 35 -21.76 -3.93 14.37
C SER A 35 -22.44 -2.87 15.23
N ALA A 36 -23.22 -3.25 16.22
CA ALA A 36 -23.88 -2.33 17.13
C ALA A 36 -22.90 -1.55 18.02
N SER A 37 -21.80 -2.19 18.46
CA SER A 37 -20.75 -1.52 19.23
C SER A 37 -20.05 -0.46 18.39
N VAL A 38 -19.71 -0.74 17.11
CA VAL A 38 -19.14 0.26 16.22
C VAL A 38 -20.08 1.48 16.08
N ASP A 39 -21.39 1.26 15.94
CA ASP A 39 -22.35 2.36 15.84
C ASP A 39 -22.44 3.17 17.15
N ALA A 40 -22.42 2.51 18.29
CA ALA A 40 -22.48 3.16 19.60
C ALA A 40 -21.27 4.09 19.88
N HIS A 41 -20.08 3.73 19.40
CA HIS A 41 -18.85 4.49 19.58
C HIS A 41 -18.48 5.40 18.39
N HIS A 42 -19.32 5.50 17.38
CA HIS A 42 -18.98 6.28 16.16
C HIS A 42 -18.70 7.75 16.46
N ALA A 43 -19.49 8.39 17.31
CA ALA A 43 -19.29 9.79 17.66
C ALA A 43 -17.96 10.02 18.41
N GLU A 44 -17.54 9.06 19.24
CA GLU A 44 -16.23 9.12 19.91
C GLU A 44 -15.09 8.93 18.90
N ALA A 45 -15.23 8.00 17.96
CA ALA A 45 -14.24 7.78 16.89
C ALA A 45 -14.07 9.02 16.03
N VAL A 46 -15.15 9.73 15.66
CA VAL A 46 -15.07 10.99 14.92
C VAL A 46 -14.33 12.07 15.69
N LYS A 47 -14.60 12.23 17.00
CA LYS A 47 -13.87 13.17 17.84
C LYS A 47 -12.39 12.83 17.99
N PHE A 48 -12.07 11.54 18.06
CA PHE A 48 -10.69 11.09 18.13
C PHE A 48 -9.97 11.35 16.80
N LEU A 49 -10.64 11.13 15.65
CA LEU A 49 -10.10 11.48 14.34
C LEU A 49 -9.84 13.00 14.23
N GLU A 50 -10.79 13.84 14.63
CA GLU A 50 -10.60 15.29 14.69
C GLU A 50 -9.38 15.68 15.55
N GLN A 51 -9.22 15.04 16.71
CA GLN A 51 -8.10 15.30 17.62
C GLN A 51 -6.75 14.98 16.94
N VAL A 52 -6.59 13.81 16.32
CA VAL A 52 -5.32 13.39 15.70
C VAL A 52 -5.04 14.15 14.40
N VAL A 53 -6.06 14.50 13.63
CA VAL A 53 -5.92 15.31 12.41
C VAL A 53 -5.44 16.74 12.73
N ASN A 54 -5.91 17.33 13.82
CA ASN A 54 -5.50 18.66 14.26
C ASN A 54 -4.09 18.72 14.85
N ILE A 55 -3.39 17.60 14.96
CA ILE A 55 -1.96 17.56 15.30
C ILE A 55 -1.19 17.38 13.99
N ASN A 56 -0.36 18.38 13.63
CA ASN A 56 0.53 18.23 12.51
C ASN A 56 1.51 17.07 12.76
N SER A 57 1.56 16.12 11.84
CA SER A 57 2.47 14.99 11.87
C SER A 57 3.16 14.78 10.51
N GLY A 58 3.58 15.85 9.83
CA GLY A 58 4.47 15.73 8.69
C GLY A 58 5.68 14.87 9.06
N SER A 59 6.17 14.02 8.16
CA SER A 59 7.21 13.01 8.45
C SER A 59 8.46 13.61 9.11
N MET A 60 8.77 14.88 8.84
CA MET A 60 9.89 15.61 9.46
C MET A 60 9.52 16.34 10.73
N ASN A 61 8.25 16.40 11.13
CA ASN A 61 7.79 16.89 12.42
C ASN A 61 7.78 15.77 13.46
N PHE A 62 8.95 15.35 13.92
CA PHE A 62 9.13 14.22 14.84
C PHE A 62 8.30 14.34 16.12
N GLU A 63 8.17 15.56 16.66
CA GLU A 63 7.37 15.82 17.86
C GLU A 63 5.87 15.57 17.59
N GLY A 64 5.38 15.99 16.43
CA GLY A 64 3.99 15.79 16.01
C GLY A 64 3.65 14.34 15.79
N VAL A 65 4.49 13.61 15.05
CA VAL A 65 4.35 12.16 14.84
C VAL A 65 4.35 11.42 16.18
N TYR A 66 5.29 11.74 17.08
CA TYR A 66 5.32 11.17 18.43
C TYR A 66 4.04 11.45 19.22
N LYS A 67 3.53 12.70 19.20
CA LYS A 67 2.28 13.06 19.88
C LYS A 67 1.08 12.28 19.38
N VAL A 68 0.94 12.13 18.06
CA VAL A 68 -0.11 11.30 17.44
C VAL A 68 0.04 9.86 17.91
N GLY A 69 1.24 9.30 17.84
CA GLY A 69 1.52 7.93 18.31
C GLY A 69 1.18 7.72 19.78
N GLN A 70 1.43 8.71 20.67
CA GLN A 70 1.06 8.59 22.08
C GLN A 70 -0.46 8.56 22.29
N LEU A 71 -1.25 9.24 21.47
CA LEU A 71 -2.71 9.15 21.54
C LEU A 71 -3.22 7.78 21.17
N PHE A 72 -2.68 7.16 20.10
CA PHE A 72 -3.00 5.78 19.72
C PHE A 72 -2.50 4.77 20.77
N LYS A 73 -1.30 4.99 21.32
CA LYS A 73 -0.78 4.18 22.41
C LYS A 73 -1.74 4.09 23.58
N VAL A 74 -2.27 5.23 24.06
CA VAL A 74 -3.24 5.27 25.17
C VAL A 74 -4.51 4.45 24.83
N LYS A 75 -5.00 4.49 23.60
CA LYS A 75 -6.16 3.71 23.18
C LYS A 75 -5.85 2.21 23.17
N LEU A 76 -4.68 1.82 22.65
CA LEU A 76 -4.26 0.42 22.61
C LEU A 76 -3.95 -0.14 24.01
N ASP A 77 -3.32 0.64 24.90
CA ASP A 77 -3.12 0.27 26.31
C ASP A 77 -4.46 -0.02 27.01
N ALA A 78 -5.47 0.83 26.78
CA ALA A 78 -6.82 0.64 27.33
C ALA A 78 -7.53 -0.60 26.81
N LEU A 79 -7.17 -1.08 25.61
CA LEU A 79 -7.65 -2.32 25.02
C LEU A 79 -6.85 -3.56 25.49
N GLY A 80 -5.84 -3.38 26.36
CA GLY A 80 -5.04 -4.47 26.92
C GLY A 80 -3.83 -4.88 26.10
N PHE A 81 -3.44 -4.09 25.12
CA PHE A 81 -2.20 -4.33 24.36
C PHE A 81 -0.97 -3.96 25.18
N SER A 82 0.11 -4.72 25.01
CA SER A 82 1.45 -4.32 25.42
C SER A 82 2.05 -3.43 24.33
N THR A 83 2.28 -2.16 24.62
CA THR A 83 2.70 -1.17 23.62
C THR A 83 4.15 -0.72 23.83
N LYS A 84 4.85 -0.49 22.72
CA LYS A 84 6.24 0.00 22.67
C LYS A 84 6.34 1.12 21.63
N TRP A 85 7.00 2.22 22.02
CA TRP A 85 7.50 3.19 21.05
C TRP A 85 8.91 2.81 20.62
N VAL A 86 9.10 2.62 19.31
CA VAL A 86 10.41 2.38 18.69
C VAL A 86 11.04 3.72 18.38
N ASP A 87 12.23 3.99 18.91
CA ASP A 87 12.96 5.22 18.64
C ASP A 87 13.44 5.28 17.18
N GLY A 88 13.05 6.31 16.45
CA GLY A 88 13.41 6.52 15.06
C GLY A 88 14.75 7.16 14.80
N LYS A 89 15.49 7.54 15.85
CA LYS A 89 16.81 8.19 15.73
C LYS A 89 17.81 7.38 14.86
N PRO A 90 17.87 6.03 14.93
CA PRO A 90 18.78 5.24 14.09
C PRO A 90 18.55 5.37 12.58
N PHE A 91 17.33 5.73 12.16
CA PHE A 91 16.98 5.93 10.76
C PHE A 91 16.51 7.36 10.44
N GLY A 92 16.76 8.31 11.37
CA GLY A 92 16.55 9.74 11.16
C GLY A 92 15.08 10.16 11.08
N ARG A 93 14.18 9.51 11.85
CA ARG A 93 12.75 9.79 11.93
C ARG A 93 12.24 9.80 13.37
N ALA A 94 10.93 10.06 13.55
CA ALA A 94 10.31 10.07 14.87
C ALA A 94 10.30 8.67 15.52
N GLY A 95 10.01 7.65 14.77
CA GLY A 95 9.85 6.28 15.25
C GLY A 95 8.47 5.70 15.00
N HIS A 96 8.18 4.54 15.59
CA HIS A 96 6.99 3.74 15.33
C HIS A 96 6.28 3.34 16.62
N LEU A 97 4.97 3.12 16.54
CA LEU A 97 4.20 2.47 17.59
C LEU A 97 4.00 0.99 17.24
N VAL A 98 4.45 0.10 18.12
CA VAL A 98 4.20 -1.33 18.05
C VAL A 98 3.36 -1.73 19.26
N ALA A 99 2.30 -2.50 19.05
CA ALA A 99 1.41 -2.98 20.09
C ALA A 99 1.06 -4.46 19.88
N GLU A 100 1.10 -5.24 20.93
CA GLU A 100 0.86 -6.69 20.88
C GLU A 100 -0.22 -7.09 21.87
N HIS A 101 -1.17 -7.90 21.41
CA HIS A 101 -2.14 -8.58 22.23
C HIS A 101 -2.04 -10.08 21.98
N GLN A 102 -1.73 -10.84 23.04
CA GLN A 102 -1.56 -12.28 22.94
C GLN A 102 -2.88 -13.00 23.20
N GLY A 103 -3.24 -13.90 22.31
CA GLY A 103 -4.42 -14.74 22.39
C GLY A 103 -4.15 -16.14 21.87
N LYS A 104 -5.04 -16.67 21.05
CA LYS A 104 -4.97 -18.03 20.47
C LYS A 104 -5.22 -18.00 18.97
N GLY A 105 -4.79 -19.06 18.28
CA GLY A 105 -5.05 -19.22 16.85
C GLY A 105 -4.15 -18.35 15.98
N LYS A 106 -4.66 -17.93 14.83
CA LYS A 106 -3.91 -17.10 13.88
C LYS A 106 -3.61 -15.72 14.44
N THR A 107 -2.41 -15.24 14.19
CA THR A 107 -1.97 -13.90 14.54
C THR A 107 -2.25 -12.94 13.39
N LEU A 108 -2.98 -11.87 13.67
CA LEU A 108 -3.30 -10.81 12.73
C LEU A 108 -2.33 -9.63 12.92
N LEU A 109 -1.74 -9.13 11.85
CA LEU A 109 -0.97 -7.90 11.82
C LEU A 109 -1.81 -6.79 11.19
N LEU A 110 -2.10 -5.74 11.96
CA LEU A 110 -2.81 -4.54 11.51
C LEU A 110 -1.78 -3.43 11.28
N ILE A 111 -1.84 -2.78 10.12
CA ILE A 111 -0.82 -1.84 9.69
C ILE A 111 -1.45 -0.49 9.40
N GLY A 112 -0.85 0.57 9.95
CA GLY A 112 -1.14 1.96 9.66
C GLY A 112 0.11 2.83 9.74
N HIS A 113 -0.02 4.14 9.48
CA HIS A 113 1.04 5.10 9.68
C HIS A 113 0.55 6.42 10.31
N LEU A 114 1.44 7.03 11.09
CA LEU A 114 1.16 8.19 11.94
C LEU A 114 1.51 9.51 11.26
N ASP A 115 2.41 9.46 10.27
CA ASP A 115 2.89 10.64 9.55
C ASP A 115 1.96 11.03 8.40
N THR A 116 2.25 12.15 7.79
CA THR A 116 1.56 12.69 6.62
C THR A 116 2.54 13.47 5.76
N VAL A 117 2.23 13.71 4.48
CA VAL A 117 3.01 14.60 3.60
C VAL A 117 2.96 16.07 4.01
N PHE A 118 2.10 16.47 4.96
CA PHE A 118 1.85 17.88 5.30
C PHE A 118 2.78 18.36 6.40
N GLU A 119 3.92 18.93 6.03
CA GLU A 119 4.88 19.51 6.96
C GLU A 119 4.33 20.76 7.69
N LEU A 120 5.04 21.21 8.73
CA LEU A 120 4.64 22.40 9.54
C LEU A 120 4.41 23.68 8.71
N THR A 121 5.07 23.80 7.56
CA THR A 121 4.92 24.93 6.65
C THR A 121 3.69 24.86 5.76
N SER A 122 3.00 23.72 5.72
CA SER A 122 1.78 23.55 4.93
C SER A 122 0.66 24.47 5.49
N PRO A 123 -0.10 25.16 4.64
CA PRO A 123 -1.29 25.91 5.08
C PRO A 123 -2.47 24.98 5.43
N PHE A 124 -2.40 23.70 5.08
CA PHE A 124 -3.44 22.70 5.28
C PHE A 124 -3.17 21.94 6.58
N GLN A 125 -3.81 22.37 7.70
CA GLN A 125 -3.47 21.93 9.04
C GLN A 125 -4.67 21.51 9.91
N GLN A 126 -5.92 21.75 9.48
CA GLN A 126 -7.07 21.65 10.35
C GLN A 126 -8.12 20.68 9.81
N PHE A 127 -8.70 19.91 10.72
CA PHE A 127 -9.93 19.18 10.46
C PHE A 127 -11.09 20.17 10.24
N LYS A 128 -11.90 19.92 9.21
CA LYS A 128 -13.09 20.72 8.91
C LYS A 128 -14.19 19.87 8.29
N MET A 129 -15.35 19.82 8.95
CA MET A 129 -16.55 19.28 8.27
C MET A 129 -16.98 20.23 7.16
N LEU A 130 -17.07 19.72 5.93
CA LEU A 130 -17.54 20.47 4.76
C LEU A 130 -19.04 20.32 4.59
N ASN A 131 -19.61 19.20 5.01
CA ASN A 131 -21.05 18.90 5.05
C ASN A 131 -21.29 17.71 6.00
N ASP A 132 -22.51 17.18 6.03
CA ASP A 132 -22.93 16.10 6.97
C ASP A 132 -22.16 14.78 6.82
N SER A 133 -21.35 14.62 5.76
CA SER A 133 -20.66 13.36 5.48
C SER A 133 -19.22 13.51 4.98
N ILE A 134 -18.81 14.69 4.57
CA ILE A 134 -17.47 14.94 4.04
C ILE A 134 -16.71 15.85 4.99
N ALA A 135 -15.53 15.43 5.41
CA ALA A 135 -14.58 16.23 6.14
C ALA A 135 -13.28 16.40 5.36
N SER A 136 -12.59 17.50 5.61
CA SER A 136 -11.26 17.82 5.06
C SER A 136 -10.26 17.95 6.22
N GLY A 137 -9.02 17.56 5.97
CA GLY A 137 -7.93 17.69 6.94
C GLY A 137 -6.73 16.84 6.57
N PRO A 138 -5.51 17.16 7.03
CA PRO A 138 -4.29 16.45 6.70
C PRO A 138 -4.29 15.01 7.24
N GLY A 139 -4.10 14.05 6.35
CA GLY A 139 -4.09 12.63 6.70
C GLY A 139 -5.48 12.04 7.00
N MET A 140 -6.57 12.70 6.57
CA MET A 140 -7.93 12.17 6.77
C MET A 140 -8.13 10.82 6.06
N GLY A 141 -7.68 10.71 4.84
CA GLY A 141 -7.68 9.49 4.05
C GLY A 141 -6.39 8.71 4.25
N ASP A 142 -5.28 9.41 4.22
CA ASP A 142 -3.91 8.91 4.17
C ASP A 142 -3.12 9.35 5.41
N MET A 143 -3.10 8.53 6.55
CA MET A 143 -4.12 7.48 6.75
C MET A 143 -4.68 7.49 8.18
N LYS A 144 -4.70 8.65 8.87
CA LYS A 144 -5.21 8.76 10.27
C LYS A 144 -6.63 8.21 10.44
N GLY A 145 -7.47 8.32 9.39
CA GLY A 145 -8.79 7.72 9.38
C GLY A 145 -8.77 6.19 9.44
N GLY A 146 -7.83 5.57 8.75
CA GLY A 146 -7.55 4.14 8.83
C GLY A 146 -7.05 3.72 10.21
N ASP A 147 -6.14 4.48 10.80
CA ASP A 147 -5.67 4.24 12.18
C ASP A 147 -6.81 4.29 13.20
N VAL A 148 -7.74 5.24 13.05
CA VAL A 148 -8.93 5.32 13.91
C VAL A 148 -9.88 4.15 13.65
N ALA A 149 -10.00 3.66 12.42
CA ALA A 149 -10.79 2.46 12.11
C ALA A 149 -10.20 1.20 12.77
N ILE A 150 -8.87 1.08 12.88
CA ILE A 150 -8.21 0.03 13.68
C ILE A 150 -8.70 0.07 15.13
N ILE A 151 -8.60 1.22 15.79
CA ILE A 151 -9.02 1.38 17.20
C ILE A 151 -10.50 1.06 17.37
N GLN A 152 -11.37 1.56 16.50
CA GLN A 152 -12.81 1.33 16.58
C GLN A 152 -13.16 -0.15 16.37
N SER A 153 -12.46 -0.84 15.48
CA SER A 153 -12.62 -2.27 15.23
C SER A 153 -12.23 -3.10 16.44
N LEU A 154 -11.08 -2.82 17.05
CA LEU A 154 -10.58 -3.50 18.24
C LEU A 154 -11.47 -3.24 19.46
N THR A 155 -11.98 -2.02 19.63
CA THR A 155 -12.95 -1.66 20.67
C THR A 155 -14.22 -2.52 20.56
N ALA A 156 -14.77 -2.67 19.34
CA ALA A 156 -15.95 -3.48 19.11
C ALA A 156 -15.73 -4.96 19.41
N LEU A 157 -14.55 -5.48 19.08
CA LEU A 157 -14.16 -6.86 19.41
C LEU A 157 -13.99 -7.05 20.92
N GLN A 158 -13.43 -6.08 21.64
CA GLN A 158 -13.31 -6.13 23.11
C GLN A 158 -14.69 -6.15 23.78
N GLU A 159 -15.61 -5.26 23.39
CA GLU A 159 -16.97 -5.21 23.93
C GLU A 159 -17.80 -6.48 23.60
N ALA A 160 -17.52 -7.08 22.43
CA ALA A 160 -18.10 -8.38 22.10
C ALA A 160 -17.55 -9.52 22.96
N GLY A 161 -16.44 -9.29 23.70
CA GLY A 161 -15.75 -10.27 24.53
C GLY A 161 -14.84 -11.21 23.75
N LEU A 162 -14.46 -10.83 22.52
CA LEU A 162 -13.71 -11.65 21.58
C LEU A 162 -12.20 -11.37 21.63
N LEU A 163 -11.82 -10.09 21.78
CA LEU A 163 -10.42 -9.64 21.69
C LEU A 163 -9.49 -10.44 22.63
N LYS A 164 -9.95 -10.79 23.83
CA LYS A 164 -9.18 -11.54 24.83
C LYS A 164 -8.63 -12.89 24.34
N ASP A 165 -9.25 -13.48 23.32
CA ASP A 165 -8.83 -14.76 22.73
C ASP A 165 -8.11 -14.59 21.38
N MET A 166 -7.92 -13.37 20.89
CA MET A 166 -7.30 -13.07 19.60
C MET A 166 -5.82 -12.68 19.75
N SER A 167 -4.95 -13.20 18.88
CA SER A 167 -3.58 -12.76 18.73
C SER A 167 -3.54 -11.63 17.69
N VAL A 168 -3.17 -10.41 18.10
CA VAL A 168 -3.14 -9.23 17.25
C VAL A 168 -1.88 -8.43 17.48
N ILE A 169 -1.18 -8.07 16.41
CA ILE A 169 -0.09 -7.09 16.42
C ILE A 169 -0.56 -5.86 15.65
N VAL A 170 -0.33 -4.68 16.18
CA VAL A 170 -0.56 -3.41 15.48
C VAL A 170 0.78 -2.72 15.31
N VAL A 171 1.09 -2.34 14.09
CA VAL A 171 2.25 -1.50 13.78
C VAL A 171 1.77 -0.23 13.09
N MET A 172 2.08 0.92 13.69
CA MET A 172 1.85 2.23 13.09
C MET A 172 3.20 2.89 12.89
N THR A 173 3.66 2.97 11.64
CA THR A 173 4.95 3.61 11.31
C THR A 173 4.83 5.12 11.35
N GLY A 174 5.91 5.81 11.60
CA GLY A 174 5.92 7.28 11.65
C GLY A 174 6.76 7.90 10.55
N ASP A 175 6.90 7.17 9.42
CA ASP A 175 7.74 7.57 8.29
C ASP A 175 7.36 6.86 6.98
N GLU A 176 6.07 6.53 6.80
CA GLU A 176 5.61 5.91 5.56
C GLU A 176 5.80 6.88 4.39
N GLU A 177 5.36 8.10 4.55
CA GLU A 177 5.33 9.16 3.54
C GLU A 177 6.73 9.66 3.13
N LEU A 178 7.68 9.60 4.06
CA LEU A 178 9.09 9.89 3.82
C LEU A 178 9.95 8.97 4.65
N SER A 179 10.25 7.80 4.08
CA SER A 179 10.95 6.73 4.80
C SER A 179 12.32 7.13 5.33
N GLY A 180 12.59 6.74 6.57
CA GLY A 180 13.91 6.85 7.18
C GLY A 180 14.97 6.00 6.47
N ARG A 181 16.23 6.32 6.72
CA ARG A 181 17.37 5.60 6.13
C ARG A 181 18.39 5.26 7.20
N PRO A 182 19.00 4.06 7.17
CA PRO A 182 18.78 2.96 6.22
C PRO A 182 17.35 2.37 6.31
N LEU A 183 16.79 1.98 5.18
CA LEU A 183 15.40 1.46 5.09
C LEU A 183 15.23 0.14 5.89
N GLU A 184 16.27 -0.67 5.97
CA GLU A 184 16.28 -1.92 6.74
C GLU A 184 16.04 -1.67 8.23
N LEU A 185 16.55 -0.55 8.77
CA LEU A 185 16.30 -0.15 10.16
C LEU A 185 14.90 0.45 10.32
N ALA A 186 14.48 1.27 9.37
CA ALA A 186 13.16 1.91 9.38
C ALA A 186 12.00 0.91 9.26
N ARG A 187 12.20 -0.24 8.65
CA ARG A 187 11.16 -1.29 8.49
C ARG A 187 11.41 -2.54 9.33
N TYR A 188 12.44 -2.52 10.19
CA TYR A 188 12.83 -3.68 10.99
C TYR A 188 11.68 -4.21 11.86
N ASP A 189 11.06 -3.36 12.67
CA ASP A 189 9.99 -3.78 13.59
C ASP A 189 8.72 -4.23 12.84
N LEU A 190 8.39 -3.63 11.70
CA LEU A 190 7.30 -4.09 10.84
C LEU A 190 7.58 -5.48 10.26
N ILE A 191 8.80 -5.72 9.79
CA ILE A 191 9.22 -7.02 9.26
C ILE A 191 9.23 -8.09 10.36
N GLU A 192 9.72 -7.77 11.57
CA GLU A 192 9.66 -8.72 12.70
C GLU A 192 8.21 -9.03 13.12
N ALA A 193 7.33 -8.03 13.10
CA ALA A 193 5.90 -8.25 13.32
C ALA A 193 5.27 -9.14 12.23
N ALA A 194 5.67 -8.95 10.96
CA ALA A 194 5.20 -9.80 9.86
C ALA A 194 5.66 -11.25 9.99
N LYS A 195 6.89 -11.49 10.45
CA LYS A 195 7.40 -12.86 10.72
C LYS A 195 6.64 -13.58 11.85
N ALA A 196 6.04 -12.83 12.76
CA ALA A 196 5.24 -13.35 13.87
C ALA A 196 3.76 -13.48 13.54
N ALA A 197 3.32 -12.98 12.37
CA ALA A 197 1.93 -12.96 11.96
C ALA A 197 1.62 -13.99 10.86
N ASP A 198 0.35 -14.42 10.80
CA ASP A 198 -0.15 -15.27 9.72
C ASP A 198 -0.79 -14.43 8.59
N ILE A 199 -1.44 -13.31 8.95
CA ILE A 199 -2.24 -12.49 8.03
C ILE A 199 -1.94 -11.01 8.30
N ALA A 200 -1.67 -10.23 7.24
CA ALA A 200 -1.50 -8.78 7.32
C ALA A 200 -2.70 -8.03 6.72
N ILE A 201 -3.18 -7.01 7.41
CA ILE A 201 -4.29 -6.15 7.00
C ILE A 201 -3.84 -4.69 7.13
N GLY A 202 -3.78 -4.00 6.00
CA GLY A 202 -3.46 -2.58 5.93
C GLY A 202 -4.73 -1.71 5.92
N PHE A 203 -4.61 -0.55 6.53
CA PHE A 203 -5.72 0.39 6.66
C PHE A 203 -5.50 1.68 5.87
N GLU A 204 -4.71 1.59 4.79
CA GLU A 204 -4.60 2.64 3.79
C GLU A 204 -5.94 2.95 3.11
N ASP A 205 -6.07 4.12 2.49
CA ASP A 205 -7.27 4.49 1.73
C ASP A 205 -7.42 3.70 0.40
N GLY A 206 -6.36 3.02 -0.02
CA GLY A 206 -6.31 2.19 -1.21
C GLY A 206 -6.45 3.00 -2.49
N SER A 207 -7.64 3.00 -3.10
CA SER A 207 -8.00 3.85 -4.25
C SER A 207 -8.93 5.00 -3.86
N GLY A 208 -9.15 5.24 -2.57
CA GLY A 208 -10.17 6.14 -2.05
C GLY A 208 -11.61 5.63 -2.23
N ASN A 209 -11.79 4.49 -2.88
CA ASN A 209 -13.11 3.91 -3.14
C ASN A 209 -13.38 2.70 -2.21
N PRO A 210 -14.31 2.82 -1.25
CA PRO A 210 -14.57 1.75 -0.30
C PRO A 210 -15.25 0.50 -0.89
N LYS A 211 -15.50 0.46 -2.20
CA LYS A 211 -15.94 -0.73 -2.93
C LYS A 211 -14.77 -1.54 -3.51
N THR A 212 -13.55 -1.16 -3.18
CA THR A 212 -12.33 -1.84 -3.61
C THR A 212 -11.44 -2.15 -2.42
N ALA A 213 -10.54 -3.15 -2.58
CA ALA A 213 -9.44 -3.43 -1.66
C ALA A 213 -8.18 -3.78 -2.46
N VAL A 214 -7.02 -3.64 -1.85
CA VAL A 214 -5.73 -3.79 -2.50
C VAL A 214 -5.16 -5.17 -2.16
N VAL A 215 -5.02 -6.04 -3.16
CA VAL A 215 -4.42 -7.37 -3.03
C VAL A 215 -3.03 -7.46 -3.67
N ALA A 216 -2.61 -6.37 -4.31
CA ALA A 216 -1.31 -6.26 -4.96
C ALA A 216 -0.87 -4.79 -5.02
N ARG A 217 0.39 -4.53 -4.72
CA ARG A 217 1.05 -3.24 -4.86
C ARG A 217 2.34 -3.41 -5.65
N ARG A 218 2.63 -2.51 -6.58
CA ARG A 218 3.91 -2.56 -7.28
C ARG A 218 5.02 -2.02 -6.40
N SER A 219 6.25 -2.53 -6.59
CA SER A 219 7.44 -1.98 -5.94
C SER A 219 7.61 -0.48 -6.23
N SER A 220 8.41 0.18 -5.43
CA SER A 220 8.87 1.55 -5.70
C SER A 220 10.34 1.65 -5.34
N SER A 221 11.21 1.73 -6.36
CA SER A 221 12.65 1.90 -6.19
C SER A 221 13.22 2.80 -7.28
N GLY A 222 14.31 3.49 -6.95
CA GLY A 222 15.04 4.34 -7.89
C GLY A 222 16.12 3.57 -8.66
N TRP A 223 16.59 4.18 -9.75
CA TRP A 223 17.80 3.77 -10.44
C TRP A 223 18.55 5.00 -10.95
N GLU A 224 19.88 4.89 -10.99
CA GLU A 224 20.76 5.88 -11.58
C GLU A 224 21.65 5.21 -12.62
N LEU A 225 21.76 5.82 -13.78
CA LEU A 225 22.59 5.44 -14.90
C LEU A 225 23.64 6.52 -15.13
N THR A 226 24.91 6.19 -14.93
CA THR A 226 26.06 7.07 -15.19
C THR A 226 26.79 6.63 -16.45
N ILE A 227 27.08 7.54 -17.35
CA ILE A 227 27.72 7.24 -18.63
C ILE A 227 28.90 8.18 -18.84
N SER A 228 30.01 7.61 -19.34
CA SER A 228 31.20 8.35 -19.72
C SER A 228 31.58 8.11 -21.17
N GLY A 229 32.15 9.12 -21.81
CA GLY A 229 32.71 9.08 -23.16
C GLY A 229 34.00 9.90 -23.28
N ASN A 230 34.63 9.87 -24.43
CA ASN A 230 35.86 10.62 -24.71
C ASN A 230 35.54 12.00 -25.26
N ALA A 231 35.91 13.07 -24.53
CA ALA A 231 35.80 14.43 -25.01
C ALA A 231 36.85 14.73 -26.12
N ALA A 232 36.40 15.24 -27.23
CA ALA A 232 37.27 15.66 -28.35
C ALA A 232 36.55 16.74 -29.19
N HIS A 233 37.26 17.34 -30.11
CA HIS A 233 36.61 18.21 -31.11
C HIS A 233 35.57 17.39 -31.90
N SER A 234 34.40 17.96 -32.19
CA SER A 234 33.28 17.25 -32.82
C SER A 234 33.61 16.67 -34.19
N SER A 235 34.59 17.24 -34.92
CA SER A 235 35.06 16.66 -36.18
C SER A 235 35.71 15.28 -36.04
N GLN A 236 36.05 14.87 -34.83
CA GLN A 236 36.66 13.55 -34.53
C GLN A 236 35.69 12.52 -34.00
N ILE A 237 34.40 12.86 -33.89
CA ILE A 237 33.37 11.90 -33.49
C ILE A 237 33.31 10.72 -34.49
N PHE A 238 32.97 9.54 -34.02
CA PHE A 238 32.90 8.28 -34.78
C PHE A 238 34.26 7.71 -35.23
N THR A 239 35.37 8.31 -34.79
CA THR A 239 36.69 7.71 -35.01
C THR A 239 36.96 6.61 -33.93
N ALA A 240 37.85 5.67 -34.26
CA ALA A 240 38.26 4.62 -33.35
C ALA A 240 38.84 5.17 -32.03
N LYS A 241 39.46 6.34 -32.04
CA LYS A 241 40.08 6.99 -30.88
C LYS A 241 39.06 7.66 -29.96
N VAL A 242 38.01 8.28 -30.52
CA VAL A 242 37.06 9.11 -29.79
C VAL A 242 35.76 8.36 -29.49
N GLY A 243 35.24 7.57 -30.43
CA GLY A 243 33.98 6.91 -30.31
C GLY A 243 32.79 7.83 -30.54
N VAL A 244 31.65 7.52 -29.89
CA VAL A 244 30.37 8.20 -30.18
C VAL A 244 30.00 9.27 -29.14
N GLY A 245 30.62 9.26 -27.96
CA GLY A 245 30.31 10.18 -26.87
C GLY A 245 29.11 9.70 -26.00
N ALA A 246 29.05 10.23 -24.79
CA ALA A 246 28.15 9.77 -23.74
C ALA A 246 26.65 9.96 -24.09
N ILE A 247 26.26 10.98 -24.84
CA ILE A 247 24.85 11.23 -25.18
C ILE A 247 24.31 10.16 -26.15
N TYR A 248 25.08 9.71 -27.14
CA TYR A 248 24.63 8.62 -28.01
C TYR A 248 24.52 7.29 -27.27
N GLU A 249 25.42 7.03 -26.32
CA GLU A 249 25.33 5.84 -25.48
C GLU A 249 24.09 5.89 -24.59
N ALA A 250 23.78 7.03 -23.97
CA ALA A 250 22.55 7.22 -23.21
C ALA A 250 21.29 6.94 -24.05
N ALA A 251 21.25 7.50 -25.26
CA ALA A 251 20.13 7.31 -26.18
C ALA A 251 19.94 5.84 -26.57
N ARG A 252 21.03 5.09 -26.81
CA ARG A 252 20.98 3.65 -27.08
C ARG A 252 20.42 2.89 -25.87
N ILE A 253 20.99 3.12 -24.68
CA ILE A 253 20.58 2.39 -23.46
C ILE A 253 19.10 2.63 -23.17
N LEU A 254 18.63 3.88 -23.18
CA LEU A 254 17.23 4.22 -22.92
C LEU A 254 16.28 3.63 -23.98
N ASN A 255 16.70 3.63 -25.27
CA ASN A 255 15.93 3.00 -26.33
C ASN A 255 15.86 1.49 -26.13
N ASP A 256 16.96 0.83 -25.77
CA ASP A 256 16.99 -0.60 -25.53
C ASP A 256 16.14 -1.00 -24.31
N PHE A 257 16.14 -0.19 -23.23
CA PHE A 257 15.19 -0.37 -22.11
C PHE A 257 13.74 -0.33 -22.61
N TYR A 258 13.38 0.65 -23.42
CA TYR A 258 12.04 0.77 -23.98
C TYR A 258 11.67 -0.43 -24.85
N VAL A 259 12.55 -0.82 -25.76
CA VAL A 259 12.29 -1.94 -26.71
C VAL A 259 12.12 -3.26 -25.99
N GLU A 260 12.98 -3.57 -25.01
CA GLU A 260 13.04 -4.85 -24.33
C GLU A 260 11.98 -4.99 -23.21
N LEU A 261 11.63 -3.90 -22.50
CA LEU A 261 10.89 -3.97 -21.25
C LEU A 261 9.50 -3.32 -21.28
N SER A 262 9.21 -2.43 -22.25
CA SER A 262 7.97 -1.64 -22.20
C SER A 262 6.67 -2.44 -22.38
N LYS A 263 6.75 -3.67 -22.85
CA LYS A 263 5.60 -4.56 -23.08
C LYS A 263 5.31 -5.49 -21.90
N GLU A 264 6.17 -5.49 -20.88
CA GLU A 264 5.97 -6.32 -19.70
C GLU A 264 4.73 -5.86 -18.91
N PRO A 265 3.75 -6.75 -18.64
CA PRO A 265 2.54 -6.39 -17.91
C PRO A 265 2.87 -5.86 -16.50
N ASN A 266 2.19 -4.79 -16.09
CA ASN A 266 2.35 -4.15 -14.78
C ASN A 266 3.74 -3.61 -14.45
N LEU A 267 4.72 -3.73 -15.35
CA LEU A 267 6.02 -3.09 -15.21
C LEU A 267 5.93 -1.64 -15.67
N THR A 268 6.53 -0.74 -14.91
CA THR A 268 6.88 0.62 -15.36
C THR A 268 8.29 0.95 -14.93
N PHE A 269 9.00 1.66 -15.79
CA PHE A 269 10.30 2.26 -15.51
C PHE A 269 10.32 3.61 -16.23
N ASN A 270 10.63 4.64 -15.49
CA ASN A 270 10.55 6.02 -16.01
C ASN A 270 11.91 6.70 -15.85
N PRO A 271 12.57 7.11 -16.93
CA PRO A 271 13.67 8.07 -16.84
C PRO A 271 13.08 9.45 -16.50
N GLY A 272 13.21 9.87 -15.24
CA GLY A 272 12.60 11.11 -14.73
C GLY A 272 13.46 12.34 -15.02
N MET A 273 14.79 12.18 -15.07
CA MET A 273 15.75 13.26 -15.35
C MET A 273 16.90 12.74 -16.19
N ILE A 274 17.42 13.58 -17.06
CA ILE A 274 18.68 13.37 -17.79
C ILE A 274 19.51 14.67 -17.83
N LEU A 275 20.77 14.57 -17.43
CA LEU A 275 21.76 15.64 -17.56
C LEU A 275 22.89 15.13 -18.44
N GLY A 276 23.30 15.89 -19.46
CA GLY A 276 24.34 15.46 -20.38
C GLY A 276 25.18 16.59 -20.95
N GLY A 277 26.49 16.38 -21.03
CA GLY A 277 27.42 17.38 -21.56
C GLY A 277 28.88 17.01 -21.36
N ASN A 278 29.75 18.02 -21.37
CA ASN A 278 31.17 17.82 -21.02
C ASN A 278 31.40 17.83 -19.50
N THR A 279 30.61 18.62 -18.78
CA THR A 279 30.58 18.69 -17.34
C THR A 279 29.14 18.46 -16.88
N VAL A 280 28.91 17.54 -15.97
CA VAL A 280 27.64 17.29 -15.30
C VAL A 280 27.89 17.40 -13.80
N ASP A 281 27.07 18.20 -13.14
CA ASP A 281 27.03 18.37 -11.70
C ASP A 281 25.64 17.91 -11.24
N HIS A 282 25.58 16.72 -10.63
CA HIS A 282 24.34 16.08 -10.15
C HIS A 282 24.31 16.11 -8.63
N ASP A 283 23.24 16.67 -8.05
CA ASP A 283 22.96 16.63 -6.62
C ASP A 283 21.87 15.60 -6.34
N GLU A 284 22.25 14.45 -5.81
CA GLU A 284 21.34 13.34 -5.46
C GLU A 284 20.27 13.75 -4.45
N LYS A 285 20.57 14.73 -3.55
CA LYS A 285 19.64 15.12 -2.48
C LYS A 285 18.41 15.83 -3.01
N ILE A 286 18.55 16.59 -4.09
CA ILE A 286 17.44 17.31 -4.71
C ILE A 286 16.99 16.65 -6.01
N ASN A 287 17.63 15.53 -6.39
CA ASN A 287 17.45 14.88 -7.70
C ASN A 287 17.47 15.90 -8.85
N GLY A 288 18.53 16.71 -8.87
CA GLY A 288 18.66 17.81 -9.81
C GLY A 288 20.12 18.12 -10.11
N GLY A 289 20.35 19.20 -10.88
CA GLY A 289 21.72 19.60 -11.17
C GLY A 289 21.87 20.46 -12.41
N SER A 290 23.09 20.54 -12.93
CA SER A 290 23.43 21.32 -14.12
C SER A 290 24.35 20.55 -15.07
N ALA A 291 24.23 20.86 -16.35
CA ALA A 291 25.10 20.32 -17.38
C ALA A 291 25.62 21.41 -18.30
N TYR A 292 26.89 21.34 -18.67
CA TYR A 292 27.54 22.31 -19.52
C TYR A 292 28.31 21.62 -20.67
N GLY A 293 28.32 22.21 -21.83
CA GLY A 293 29.07 21.73 -22.98
C GLY A 293 29.17 22.79 -24.06
N LYS A 294 30.00 22.51 -25.10
CA LYS A 294 30.10 23.29 -26.31
C LYS A 294 29.67 22.43 -27.49
N ASN A 295 28.96 23.04 -28.46
CA ASN A 295 28.42 22.34 -29.64
C ASN A 295 29.49 21.65 -30.49
N ASN A 296 30.74 22.10 -30.42
CA ASN A 296 31.87 21.52 -31.15
C ASN A 296 32.75 20.57 -30.30
N ILE A 297 32.23 20.09 -29.18
CA ILE A 297 32.94 19.08 -28.33
C ILE A 297 32.04 17.88 -28.11
N VAL A 298 32.57 16.67 -28.34
CA VAL A 298 31.89 15.38 -28.06
C VAL A 298 31.57 15.29 -26.55
N SER A 299 30.34 14.94 -26.22
CA SER A 299 29.88 14.84 -24.84
C SER A 299 30.65 13.79 -24.05
N LYS A 300 31.06 14.17 -22.82
CA LYS A 300 31.85 13.30 -21.94
C LYS A 300 31.01 12.58 -20.92
N ASN A 301 30.02 13.22 -20.34
CA ASN A 301 29.26 12.69 -19.21
C ASN A 301 27.74 12.77 -19.44
N VAL A 302 27.04 11.74 -18.96
CA VAL A 302 25.58 11.77 -18.82
C VAL A 302 25.21 11.08 -17.51
N VAL A 303 24.22 11.66 -16.80
CA VAL A 303 23.54 11.04 -15.67
C VAL A 303 22.06 10.97 -15.99
N VAL A 304 21.44 9.82 -15.78
CA VAL A 304 19.99 9.62 -15.89
C VAL A 304 19.50 9.02 -14.60
N THR A 305 18.47 9.60 -14.01
CA THR A 305 17.78 9.02 -12.85
C THR A 305 16.34 8.66 -13.19
N GLY A 306 15.81 7.65 -12.53
CA GLY A 306 14.45 7.19 -12.77
C GLY A 306 13.87 6.33 -11.67
N ASP A 307 12.60 5.96 -11.82
CA ASP A 307 11.94 4.99 -10.96
C ASP A 307 11.66 3.68 -11.70
N ILE A 308 11.44 2.62 -10.92
CA ILE A 308 11.02 1.30 -11.41
C ILE A 308 9.94 0.74 -10.49
N ARG A 309 8.85 0.21 -11.08
CA ARG A 309 7.73 -0.40 -10.38
C ARG A 309 7.39 -1.74 -11.00
N ALA A 310 7.58 -2.82 -10.24
CA ALA A 310 7.31 -4.20 -10.63
C ALA A 310 6.24 -4.80 -9.74
N ILE A 311 5.49 -5.78 -10.26
CA ILE A 311 4.37 -6.42 -9.56
C ILE A 311 4.81 -7.59 -8.66
N SER A 312 6.01 -8.10 -8.85
CA SER A 312 6.56 -9.22 -8.07
C SER A 312 8.07 -9.09 -7.89
N PRO A 313 8.65 -9.74 -6.86
CA PRO A 313 10.11 -9.79 -6.68
C PRO A 313 10.83 -10.36 -7.90
N ASP A 314 10.28 -11.40 -8.53
CA ASP A 314 10.88 -12.04 -9.71
C ASP A 314 10.89 -11.09 -10.92
N GLN A 315 9.79 -10.33 -11.14
CA GLN A 315 9.73 -9.34 -12.21
C GLN A 315 10.76 -8.22 -11.95
N LEU A 316 10.87 -7.73 -10.71
CA LEU A 316 11.85 -6.71 -10.34
C LEU A 316 13.28 -7.19 -10.60
N ALA A 317 13.63 -8.38 -10.10
CA ALA A 317 14.96 -8.97 -10.27
C ALA A 317 15.29 -9.21 -11.75
N THR A 318 14.34 -9.74 -12.53
CA THR A 318 14.52 -9.98 -13.96
C THR A 318 14.71 -8.67 -14.72
N THR A 319 13.93 -7.65 -14.39
CA THR A 319 14.03 -6.33 -15.02
C THR A 319 15.38 -5.68 -14.72
N GLN A 320 15.82 -5.66 -13.45
CA GLN A 320 17.13 -5.14 -13.07
C GLN A 320 18.28 -5.89 -13.77
N LYS A 321 18.17 -7.21 -13.88
CA LYS A 321 19.14 -8.04 -14.62
C LYS A 321 19.19 -7.66 -16.10
N THR A 322 18.05 -7.48 -16.74
CA THR A 322 17.95 -7.07 -18.14
C THR A 322 18.55 -5.69 -18.35
N MET A 323 18.22 -4.71 -17.49
CA MET A 323 18.79 -3.37 -17.55
C MET A 323 20.32 -3.40 -17.40
N LYS A 324 20.85 -4.16 -16.42
CA LYS A 324 22.30 -4.35 -16.28
C LYS A 324 22.94 -4.98 -17.52
N ALA A 325 22.29 -5.97 -18.14
CA ALA A 325 22.80 -6.62 -19.36
C ALA A 325 22.81 -5.67 -20.57
N ILE A 326 21.86 -4.75 -20.66
CA ILE A 326 21.82 -3.72 -21.71
C ILE A 326 22.95 -2.70 -21.48
N VAL A 327 23.12 -2.25 -20.23
CA VAL A 327 24.15 -1.27 -19.84
C VAL A 327 25.57 -1.83 -20.02
N SER A 328 25.77 -3.15 -19.82
CA SER A 328 27.10 -3.78 -19.99
C SER A 328 27.59 -3.85 -21.45
N LYS A 329 26.73 -3.56 -22.43
CA LYS A 329 27.08 -3.46 -23.85
C LYS A 329 27.37 -1.99 -24.16
N HIS A 330 28.57 -1.67 -24.61
CA HIS A 330 28.97 -0.29 -24.84
C HIS A 330 29.19 0.02 -26.31
N LEU A 331 28.79 1.21 -26.73
CA LEU A 331 29.25 1.76 -27.99
C LEU A 331 30.73 2.14 -27.88
N GLN A 332 31.38 2.26 -29.02
CA GLN A 332 32.81 2.54 -29.09
C GLN A 332 33.17 3.84 -28.33
N GLY A 333 34.15 3.76 -27.45
CA GLY A 333 34.70 4.90 -26.71
C GLY A 333 33.81 5.36 -25.54
N THR A 334 32.88 4.52 -25.10
CA THR A 334 32.00 4.80 -23.94
C THR A 334 32.09 3.74 -22.86
N SER A 335 31.63 4.10 -21.67
CA SER A 335 31.36 3.19 -20.56
C SER A 335 30.11 3.65 -19.83
N ALA A 336 29.41 2.71 -19.18
CA ALA A 336 28.20 3.02 -18.42
C ALA A 336 28.06 2.11 -17.20
N GLU A 337 27.43 2.60 -16.17
CA GLU A 337 27.09 1.89 -14.94
C GLU A 337 25.66 2.21 -14.54
N ILE A 338 24.90 1.23 -14.04
CA ILE A 338 23.58 1.41 -13.46
C ILE A 338 23.55 0.86 -12.03
N ILE A 339 23.05 1.69 -11.12
CA ILE A 339 22.78 1.31 -9.73
C ILE A 339 21.27 1.37 -9.46
N PHE A 340 20.83 0.61 -8.45
CA PHE A 340 19.42 0.56 -8.04
C PHE A 340 19.35 0.81 -6.54
N ASP A 341 18.40 1.65 -6.13
CA ASP A 341 18.16 1.91 -4.73
C ASP A 341 17.38 0.76 -4.08
N THR A 342 17.58 0.57 -2.77
CA THR A 342 16.69 -0.21 -1.95
C THR A 342 15.41 0.61 -1.71
N GLY A 343 14.30 0.14 -2.25
CA GLY A 343 12.99 0.79 -2.12
C GLY A 343 11.94 -0.14 -1.54
N TYR A 344 10.67 0.23 -1.69
CA TYR A 344 9.53 -0.59 -1.27
C TYR A 344 9.44 -1.85 -2.13
N PRO A 345 9.37 -3.06 -1.52
CA PRO A 345 9.17 -4.29 -2.26
C PRO A 345 7.76 -4.34 -2.87
N PRO A 346 7.49 -5.21 -3.84
CA PRO A 346 6.14 -5.43 -4.32
C PRO A 346 5.34 -6.31 -3.35
N LEU A 347 4.05 -6.04 -3.22
CA LEU A 347 3.05 -6.99 -2.74
C LEU A 347 2.50 -7.74 -3.95
N ALA A 348 3.01 -8.93 -4.23
CA ALA A 348 2.56 -9.72 -5.36
C ALA A 348 1.11 -10.21 -5.17
N PRO A 349 0.30 -10.32 -6.24
CA PRO A 349 -1.05 -10.88 -6.18
C PRO A 349 -0.98 -12.40 -6.00
N THR A 350 -1.16 -12.86 -4.77
CA THR A 350 -1.16 -14.30 -4.43
C THR A 350 -2.58 -14.84 -4.30
N ASP A 351 -2.74 -16.17 -4.42
CA ASP A 351 -4.01 -16.84 -4.16
C ASP A 351 -4.50 -16.56 -2.73
N GLY A 352 -3.59 -16.47 -1.74
CA GLY A 352 -3.91 -16.11 -0.35
C GLY A 352 -4.52 -14.72 -0.24
N ASN A 353 -3.95 -13.74 -0.94
CA ASN A 353 -4.48 -12.36 -0.96
C ASN A 353 -5.89 -12.32 -1.58
N TYR A 354 -6.13 -13.05 -2.66
CA TYR A 354 -7.46 -13.15 -3.26
C TYR A 354 -8.46 -13.91 -2.37
N GLN A 355 -8.04 -14.92 -1.63
CA GLN A 355 -8.88 -15.59 -0.63
C GLN A 355 -9.29 -14.62 0.49
N LEU A 356 -8.37 -13.78 0.97
CA LEU A 356 -8.67 -12.76 1.96
C LEU A 356 -9.66 -11.72 1.42
N LEU A 357 -9.48 -11.29 0.17
CA LEU A 357 -10.43 -10.41 -0.51
C LEU A 357 -11.83 -11.03 -0.61
N GLU A 358 -11.96 -12.31 -0.95
CA GLU A 358 -13.27 -12.96 -1.04
C GLU A 358 -13.96 -13.04 0.33
N LEU A 359 -13.22 -13.32 1.41
CA LEU A 359 -13.75 -13.26 2.77
C LEU A 359 -14.21 -11.85 3.13
N PHE A 360 -13.44 -10.82 2.79
CA PHE A 360 -13.79 -9.42 3.01
C PHE A 360 -15.01 -8.99 2.18
N ASN A 361 -15.08 -9.40 0.92
CA ASN A 361 -16.23 -9.20 0.04
C ASN A 361 -17.50 -9.83 0.62
N GLN A 362 -17.40 -11.04 1.17
CA GLN A 362 -18.55 -11.69 1.81
C GLN A 362 -18.97 -10.96 3.09
N VAL A 363 -18.03 -10.55 3.95
CA VAL A 363 -18.29 -9.70 5.12
C VAL A 363 -19.02 -8.41 4.73
N SER A 364 -18.55 -7.75 3.67
CA SER A 364 -19.15 -6.51 3.16
C SER A 364 -20.59 -6.72 2.71
N LYS A 365 -20.89 -7.81 2.00
CA LYS A 365 -22.25 -8.17 1.55
C LYS A 365 -23.16 -8.48 2.74
N ASP A 366 -22.69 -9.26 3.71
CA ASP A 366 -23.46 -9.66 4.89
C ASP A 366 -23.81 -8.46 5.79
N LEU A 367 -22.94 -7.45 5.82
CA LEU A 367 -23.17 -6.16 6.48
C LEU A 367 -24.08 -5.20 5.66
N GLY A 368 -24.44 -5.55 4.42
CA GLY A 368 -25.29 -4.73 3.56
C GLY A 368 -24.56 -3.60 2.82
N PHE A 369 -23.21 -3.61 2.81
CA PHE A 369 -22.42 -2.58 2.15
C PHE A 369 -22.10 -2.88 0.67
N GLY A 370 -22.54 -4.04 0.16
CA GLY A 370 -22.35 -4.45 -1.22
C GLY A 370 -21.00 -5.10 -1.48
N SER A 371 -20.71 -5.34 -2.76
CA SER A 371 -19.50 -6.06 -3.18
C SER A 371 -18.26 -5.20 -3.10
N VAL A 372 -17.13 -5.86 -2.81
CA VAL A 372 -15.76 -5.31 -2.87
C VAL A 372 -14.97 -6.10 -3.91
N VAL A 373 -14.18 -5.41 -4.73
CA VAL A 373 -13.35 -5.99 -5.79
C VAL A 373 -11.89 -5.52 -5.63
N ALA A 374 -10.97 -6.23 -6.29
CA ALA A 374 -9.55 -5.84 -6.27
C ALA A 374 -9.31 -4.51 -7.02
N VAL A 375 -8.44 -3.66 -6.48
CA VAL A 375 -7.87 -2.50 -7.18
C VAL A 375 -6.95 -3.01 -8.30
N ASN A 376 -6.96 -2.32 -9.45
CA ASN A 376 -5.92 -2.56 -10.44
C ASN A 376 -4.55 -2.19 -9.85
N PRO A 377 -3.55 -3.07 -9.89
CA PRO A 377 -2.23 -2.77 -9.30
C PRO A 377 -1.55 -1.50 -9.83
N ARG A 378 -1.96 -1.01 -11.00
CA ARG A 378 -1.46 0.27 -11.53
C ARG A 378 -2.01 1.50 -10.81
N ASP A 379 -3.15 1.35 -10.15
CA ASP A 379 -3.84 2.42 -9.43
C ASP A 379 -3.57 2.36 -7.91
N ALA A 380 -2.75 1.40 -7.46
CA ALA A 380 -2.27 1.27 -6.08
C ALA A 380 -0.82 1.74 -5.97
N GLY A 381 -0.54 2.72 -5.12
CA GLY A 381 0.81 3.14 -4.76
C GLY A 381 1.58 2.05 -4.00
N ALA A 382 2.86 2.27 -3.73
CA ALA A 382 3.59 1.46 -2.76
C ALA A 382 3.09 1.81 -1.34
N ALA A 383 3.12 0.86 -0.41
CA ALA A 383 2.78 1.10 0.99
C ALA A 383 3.44 0.04 1.89
N ASP A 384 3.46 0.30 3.19
CA ASP A 384 4.15 -0.49 4.20
C ASP A 384 3.75 -1.96 4.25
N ILE A 385 2.50 -2.30 3.88
CA ILE A 385 2.06 -3.71 3.80
C ILE A 385 2.94 -4.56 2.86
N SER A 386 3.57 -3.94 1.87
CA SER A 386 4.48 -4.63 0.93
C SER A 386 5.66 -5.32 1.63
N PHE A 387 6.11 -4.80 2.77
CA PHE A 387 7.18 -5.42 3.56
C PHE A 387 6.77 -6.71 4.25
N THR A 388 5.49 -7.01 4.32
CA THR A 388 4.97 -8.24 4.92
C THR A 388 4.88 -9.41 3.93
N ALA A 389 4.89 -9.12 2.63
CA ALA A 389 4.56 -10.06 1.54
C ALA A 389 5.34 -11.38 1.55
N ALA A 390 6.59 -11.38 2.05
CA ALA A 390 7.44 -12.56 2.10
C ALA A 390 7.20 -13.45 3.34
N TYR A 391 6.38 -12.99 4.32
CA TYR A 391 6.32 -13.59 5.65
C TYR A 391 4.92 -14.05 6.04
N VAL A 392 3.85 -13.51 5.45
CA VAL A 392 2.47 -13.84 5.79
C VAL A 392 1.81 -14.72 4.72
N GLU A 393 0.83 -15.53 5.13
CA GLU A 393 0.05 -16.37 4.20
C GLU A 393 -0.87 -15.53 3.30
N MET A 394 -1.41 -14.42 3.84
CA MET A 394 -2.38 -13.55 3.18
C MET A 394 -2.10 -12.10 3.56
N ALA A 395 -2.19 -11.20 2.59
CA ALA A 395 -2.11 -9.77 2.83
C ALA A 395 -3.16 -9.02 2.01
N MET A 396 -3.79 -8.02 2.60
CA MET A 396 -4.75 -7.14 1.93
C MET A 396 -4.72 -5.76 2.56
N ASP A 397 -4.84 -4.73 1.74
CA ASP A 397 -4.84 -3.33 2.16
C ASP A 397 -6.06 -2.58 1.63
N GLY A 398 -6.21 -1.31 1.99
CA GLY A 398 -7.32 -0.50 1.54
C GLY A 398 -8.56 -0.56 2.44
N LEU A 399 -8.35 -0.84 3.75
CA LEU A 399 -9.43 -0.84 4.74
C LEU A 399 -9.60 0.54 5.42
N GLY A 400 -8.93 1.57 4.93
CA GLY A 400 -9.10 2.95 5.36
C GLY A 400 -10.36 3.62 4.83
N LEU A 401 -10.47 4.92 5.05
CA LEU A 401 -11.66 5.69 4.68
C LEU A 401 -11.75 5.87 3.16
N GLY A 402 -12.99 5.97 2.68
CA GLY A 402 -13.21 6.48 1.33
C GLY A 402 -12.81 7.94 1.25
N SER A 403 -11.86 8.26 0.39
CA SER A 403 -11.18 9.55 0.34
C SER A 403 -10.96 10.05 -1.08
N SER A 404 -10.50 11.25 -1.22
CA SER A 404 -9.96 11.80 -2.47
C SER A 404 -9.07 13.00 -2.20
N GLY A 405 -8.20 13.32 -3.16
CA GLY A 405 -7.29 14.46 -3.08
C GLY A 405 -6.10 14.25 -2.14
N GLY A 406 -5.78 13.02 -1.78
CA GLY A 406 -4.60 12.69 -0.98
C GLY A 406 -3.33 13.36 -1.51
N HIS A 407 -2.38 13.68 -0.62
CA HIS A 407 -1.16 14.44 -0.91
C HIS A 407 -1.38 15.87 -1.42
N THR A 408 -2.60 16.40 -1.33
CA THR A 408 -2.92 17.79 -1.72
C THR A 408 -3.75 18.51 -0.64
N ALA A 409 -3.77 19.83 -0.66
CA ALA A 409 -4.63 20.64 0.23
C ALA A 409 -6.15 20.45 -0.03
N ASN A 410 -6.53 19.60 -0.99
CA ASN A 410 -7.92 19.23 -1.27
C ASN A 410 -8.28 17.85 -0.69
N GLU A 411 -7.46 17.30 0.18
CA GLU A 411 -7.75 16.01 0.81
C GLU A 411 -9.04 16.06 1.61
N VAL A 412 -9.92 15.11 1.28
CA VAL A 412 -11.21 14.91 1.94
C VAL A 412 -11.49 13.44 2.16
N ALA A 413 -12.25 13.12 3.21
CA ALA A 413 -12.75 11.78 3.45
C ALA A 413 -14.26 11.77 3.70
N ASN A 414 -14.89 10.66 3.31
CA ASN A 414 -16.29 10.41 3.59
C ASN A 414 -16.44 9.77 4.98
N MET A 415 -16.89 10.55 5.95
CA MET A 415 -17.02 10.14 7.35
C MET A 415 -17.97 8.97 7.59
N ARG A 416 -18.93 8.72 6.68
CA ARG A 416 -19.80 7.52 6.74
C ARG A 416 -19.01 6.23 6.53
N THR A 417 -17.85 6.31 5.89
CA THR A 417 -17.02 5.13 5.64
C THR A 417 -16.19 4.71 6.86
N LEU A 418 -16.00 5.57 7.85
CA LEU A 418 -15.29 5.21 9.10
C LEU A 418 -15.99 4.05 9.82
N ALA A 419 -17.27 4.19 10.16
CA ALA A 419 -18.02 3.11 10.81
C ALA A 419 -18.17 1.88 9.89
N MET A 420 -18.33 2.09 8.59
CA MET A 420 -18.42 0.99 7.62
C MET A 420 -17.15 0.15 7.59
N GLN A 421 -15.99 0.78 7.50
CA GLN A 421 -14.70 0.07 7.46
C GLN A 421 -14.37 -0.59 8.81
N ALA A 422 -14.66 0.08 9.93
CA ALA A 422 -14.50 -0.51 11.26
C ALA A 422 -15.37 -1.77 11.44
N LYS A 423 -16.63 -1.76 10.96
CA LYS A 423 -17.50 -2.95 10.98
C LYS A 423 -16.95 -4.08 10.13
N ARG A 424 -16.53 -3.76 8.88
CA ARG A 424 -15.94 -4.74 7.97
C ARG A 424 -14.69 -5.37 8.58
N ALA A 425 -13.77 -4.55 9.09
CA ALA A 425 -12.53 -5.02 9.68
C ALA A 425 -12.79 -5.88 10.93
N ALA A 426 -13.65 -5.45 11.85
CA ALA A 426 -13.94 -6.20 13.08
C ALA A 426 -14.60 -7.56 12.78
N VAL A 427 -15.58 -7.60 11.85
CA VAL A 427 -16.22 -8.86 11.45
C VAL A 427 -15.25 -9.77 10.68
N LEU A 428 -14.40 -9.20 9.79
CA LEU A 428 -13.36 -9.97 9.10
C LEU A 428 -12.39 -10.61 10.11
N MET A 429 -11.85 -9.83 11.04
CA MET A 429 -10.93 -10.32 12.07
C MET A 429 -11.59 -11.43 12.93
N HIS A 430 -12.86 -11.26 13.29
CA HIS A 430 -13.61 -12.30 14.00
C HIS A 430 -13.68 -13.60 13.18
N ARG A 431 -14.04 -13.54 11.90
CA ARG A 431 -14.13 -14.73 11.03
C ARG A 431 -12.77 -15.40 10.82
N LEU A 432 -11.71 -14.63 10.64
CA LEU A 432 -10.35 -15.15 10.44
C LEU A 432 -9.81 -15.92 11.66
N THR A 433 -10.26 -15.58 12.87
CA THR A 433 -9.73 -16.16 14.11
C THR A 433 -10.65 -17.24 14.72
N HIS A 434 -11.95 -17.26 14.37
CA HIS A 434 -12.93 -18.19 14.98
C HIS A 434 -13.45 -19.24 13.99
N ASP A 435 -13.55 -18.92 12.71
CA ASP A 435 -13.88 -19.92 11.72
C ASP A 435 -12.62 -20.72 11.41
N ASN A 436 -12.71 -22.08 11.48
CA ASN A 436 -11.71 -22.95 10.89
C ASN A 436 -11.75 -22.68 9.36
N VAL A 437 -11.09 -21.62 8.92
CA VAL A 437 -10.76 -21.42 7.50
C VAL A 437 -9.88 -22.61 7.16
N LYS A 438 -10.52 -23.67 6.60
CA LYS A 438 -9.81 -24.86 6.14
C LYS A 438 -8.79 -24.35 5.14
N ALA A 439 -7.55 -24.26 5.62
CA ALA A 439 -6.41 -24.10 4.73
C ALA A 439 -6.47 -25.30 3.76
N ASN A 440 -6.96 -25.07 2.57
CA ASN A 440 -6.70 -25.97 1.45
C ASN A 440 -5.23 -25.78 1.04
N ALA A 441 -4.34 -26.06 1.97
CA ALA A 441 -2.94 -26.27 1.68
C ALA A 441 -2.84 -27.64 0.99
N LYS A 442 -2.91 -27.62 -0.31
CA LYS A 442 -2.23 -28.66 -1.09
C LYS A 442 -0.74 -28.34 -1.03
N ARG A 443 -0.04 -29.18 -0.26
CA ARG A 443 1.41 -29.32 -0.28
C ARG A 443 1.94 -29.59 -1.71
#